data_37cad34abce54e954c2c711b1f730e1c
#
_entry.id   37cad34abce54e954c2c711b1f730e1c
#
_cell.length_a   1.000
_cell.length_b   1.000
_cell.length_c   1.000
_cell.angle_alpha   90.00
_cell.angle_beta   90.00
_cell.angle_gamma   90.00
#
_symmetry.space_group_name_H-M   'P 1'
#
loop_
_entity.id
_entity.type
_entity.pdbx_description
1 polymer ?
#
loop_
_entity_poly.entity_id
_entity_poly.type
_entity_poly.pdbx_seq_one_letter_code
_entity_poly.pdbx_strand_id
1 'polypeptide(L)'
;MPKTIINRHKKTARYFIENLGNDIELEMVLIPGGTLIMGSPENEEGSDSSERPQHKVTIKPFSMGKYPITQAQWQAVAQLPQVNKELKPDPSEFKGAKRPVERVSWHDVVEFCARLSNYTKRPYRLPSEAEWEYACRAGTTTPFHFGQTITTDLANYNGKYTYGNGVKGVYREETTEVGSFQVANEFGLYDMHGNVWEWCEDDWHNNYENAPADSSRWISDEPNNNAKVL
;
A
#
# COMPACT_ATOMS: atom_id res chain seq x y z
N MET A 1 9.16 31.55 6.80
CA MET A 1 8.57 30.31 6.27
C MET A 1 8.45 29.33 7.42
N PRO A 2 7.32 28.66 7.61
CA PRO A 2 7.23 27.62 8.64
C PRO A 2 8.24 26.51 8.33
N LYS A 3 9.07 26.16 9.31
CA LYS A 3 10.00 25.03 9.18
C LYS A 3 9.29 23.78 9.63
N THR A 4 9.23 22.76 8.75
CA THR A 4 8.82 21.42 9.15
C THR A 4 9.92 20.83 10.03
N ILE A 5 9.55 20.38 11.24
CA ILE A 5 10.45 19.67 12.16
C ILE A 5 10.14 18.18 12.04
N ILE A 6 11.11 17.41 11.60
CA ILE A 6 11.01 15.95 11.48
C ILE A 6 11.69 15.32 12.68
N ASN A 7 10.91 14.68 13.54
CA ASN A 7 11.41 13.88 14.67
C ASN A 7 11.48 12.42 14.24
N ARG A 8 12.67 11.80 14.36
CA ARG A 8 12.89 10.40 13.99
C ARG A 8 13.12 9.55 15.24
N HIS A 9 12.40 8.44 15.36
CA HIS A 9 12.55 7.48 16.44
C HIS A 9 12.88 6.12 15.83
N LYS A 10 13.75 5.35 16.50
CA LYS A 10 14.01 3.96 16.12
C LYS A 10 13.04 3.04 16.82
N LYS A 11 12.38 2.17 16.07
CA LYS A 11 11.53 1.09 16.57
C LYS A 11 11.92 -0.23 15.91
N THR A 12 11.43 -1.34 16.46
CA THR A 12 11.69 -2.69 15.95
C THR A 12 10.39 -3.29 15.44
N ALA A 13 10.37 -3.73 14.19
CA ALA A 13 9.30 -4.54 13.62
C ALA A 13 9.77 -6.00 13.49
N ARG A 14 8.80 -6.94 13.59
CA ARG A 14 9.06 -8.34 13.27
C ARG A 14 8.76 -8.59 11.82
N TYR A 15 9.64 -9.31 11.14
CA TYR A 15 9.45 -9.66 9.74
C TYR A 15 10.07 -11.05 9.45
N PHE A 16 9.70 -11.61 8.32
CA PHE A 16 10.38 -12.77 7.75
C PHE A 16 10.77 -12.47 6.30
N ILE A 17 11.66 -13.25 5.75
CA ILE A 17 12.17 -13.08 4.39
C ILE A 17 11.73 -14.28 3.55
N GLU A 18 11.15 -14.00 2.38
CA GLU A 18 10.99 -14.98 1.30
C GLU A 18 12.14 -14.82 0.32
N ASN A 19 12.84 -15.92 0.06
CA ASN A 19 13.87 -15.95 -0.97
C ASN A 19 13.22 -16.29 -2.33
N LEU A 20 13.31 -15.35 -3.27
CA LEU A 20 12.74 -15.49 -4.62
C LEU A 20 13.77 -16.04 -5.63
N GLY A 21 14.96 -16.42 -5.19
CA GLY A 21 16.08 -16.83 -6.03
C GLY A 21 16.96 -15.65 -6.47
N ASN A 22 18.17 -15.95 -6.96
CA ASN A 22 19.13 -14.96 -7.49
C ASN A 22 19.39 -13.76 -6.56
N ASP A 23 19.48 -14.00 -5.25
CA ASP A 23 19.65 -13.00 -4.22
C ASP A 23 18.53 -11.95 -4.14
N ILE A 24 17.36 -12.27 -4.70
CA ILE A 24 16.15 -11.44 -4.58
C ILE A 24 15.36 -11.89 -3.36
N GLU A 25 15.17 -10.97 -2.43
CA GLU A 25 14.45 -11.18 -1.18
C GLU A 25 13.15 -10.35 -1.15
N LEU A 26 12.11 -10.89 -0.50
CA LEU A 26 10.88 -10.19 -0.17
C LEU A 26 10.72 -10.17 1.35
N GLU A 27 10.85 -8.99 1.95
CA GLU A 27 10.66 -8.78 3.38
C GLU A 27 9.16 -8.61 3.68
N MET A 28 8.61 -9.49 4.54
CA MET A 28 7.22 -9.47 4.96
C MET A 28 7.11 -9.11 6.43
N VAL A 29 6.53 -7.95 6.73
CA VAL A 29 6.35 -7.46 8.10
C VAL A 29 5.12 -8.08 8.73
N LEU A 30 5.22 -8.52 9.98
CA LEU A 30 4.11 -9.05 10.77
C LEU A 30 3.30 -7.88 11.35
N ILE A 31 2.11 -7.68 10.84
CA ILE A 31 1.19 -6.64 11.29
C ILE A 31 0.34 -7.22 12.43
N PRO A 32 0.36 -6.62 13.63
CA PRO A 32 -0.49 -7.08 14.73
C PRO A 32 -1.97 -6.82 14.41
N GLY A 33 -2.84 -7.68 14.89
CA GLY A 33 -4.27 -7.41 14.85
C GLY A 33 -4.66 -6.24 15.77
N GLY A 34 -5.80 -5.64 15.48
CA GLY A 34 -6.29 -4.50 16.24
C GLY A 34 -7.60 -3.95 15.70
N THR A 35 -7.86 -2.69 15.97
CA THR A 35 -9.05 -2.00 15.45
C THR A 35 -8.65 -0.63 14.91
N LEU A 36 -9.38 -0.20 13.86
CA LEU A 36 -9.30 1.17 13.36
C LEU A 36 -10.70 1.77 13.22
N ILE A 37 -10.77 3.08 13.11
CA ILE A 37 -11.91 3.78 12.53
C ILE A 37 -11.52 4.04 11.07
N MET A 38 -12.09 3.26 10.16
CA MET A 38 -11.84 3.33 8.73
C MET A 38 -12.63 4.48 8.10
N GLY A 39 -12.03 5.10 7.10
CA GLY A 39 -12.62 6.22 6.36
C GLY A 39 -12.26 7.59 6.93
N SER A 40 -12.71 8.64 6.26
CA SER A 40 -12.38 10.03 6.56
C SER A 40 -13.53 10.76 7.24
N PRO A 41 -13.24 11.64 8.24
CA PRO A 41 -14.27 12.52 8.80
C PRO A 41 -14.69 13.59 7.78
N GLU A 42 -15.89 14.14 7.91
CA GLU A 42 -16.46 15.13 6.98
C GLU A 42 -15.60 16.38 6.78
N ASN A 43 -14.83 16.75 7.80
CA ASN A 43 -13.99 17.95 7.82
C ASN A 43 -12.54 17.68 7.41
N GLU A 44 -12.20 16.48 6.95
CA GLU A 44 -10.87 16.20 6.45
C GLU A 44 -10.66 16.82 5.06
N GLU A 45 -9.60 17.61 4.89
CA GLU A 45 -9.28 18.29 3.64
C GLU A 45 -9.01 17.25 2.53
N GLY A 46 -9.68 17.42 1.39
CA GLY A 46 -9.50 16.55 0.22
C GLY A 46 -10.19 15.20 0.31
N SER A 47 -10.92 14.91 1.40
CA SER A 47 -11.66 13.64 1.50
C SER A 47 -12.89 13.63 0.59
N ASP A 48 -13.24 12.45 0.09
CA ASP A 48 -14.40 12.20 -0.73
C ASP A 48 -15.58 11.61 0.06
N SER A 49 -16.80 11.73 -0.47
CA SER A 49 -17.99 11.12 0.13
C SER A 49 -17.95 9.58 0.11
N SER A 50 -17.19 8.99 -0.82
CA SER A 50 -16.97 7.55 -0.91
C SER A 50 -16.20 6.97 0.27
N GLU A 51 -15.47 7.81 1.02
CA GLU A 51 -14.73 7.44 2.24
C GLU A 51 -15.60 7.45 3.51
N ARG A 52 -16.94 7.50 3.38
CA ARG A 52 -17.89 7.68 4.48
C ARG A 52 -19.05 6.68 4.42
N PRO A 53 -19.71 6.41 5.55
CA PRO A 53 -19.42 6.91 6.91
C PRO A 53 -18.17 6.26 7.51
N GLN A 54 -17.48 6.97 8.41
CA GLN A 54 -16.47 6.33 9.24
C GLN A 54 -17.09 5.19 10.04
N HIS A 55 -16.42 4.05 10.09
CA HIS A 55 -16.90 2.87 10.80
C HIS A 55 -15.74 2.12 11.48
N LYS A 56 -16.08 1.39 12.53
CA LYS A 56 -15.10 0.60 13.27
C LYS A 56 -14.87 -0.74 12.60
N VAL A 57 -13.61 -1.06 12.31
CA VAL A 57 -13.19 -2.33 11.72
C VAL A 57 -12.24 -3.06 12.66
N THR A 58 -12.39 -4.38 12.77
CA THR A 58 -11.49 -5.27 13.52
C THR A 58 -10.59 -6.02 12.56
N ILE A 59 -9.28 -5.82 12.68
CA ILE A 59 -8.27 -6.42 11.81
C ILE A 59 -7.63 -7.61 12.52
N LYS A 60 -7.58 -8.77 11.84
CA LYS A 60 -6.82 -9.94 12.29
C LYS A 60 -5.33 -9.73 12.00
N PRO A 61 -4.42 -10.38 12.76
CA PRO A 61 -3.00 -10.34 12.41
C PRO A 61 -2.75 -10.86 10.99
N PHE A 62 -1.91 -10.17 10.23
CA PHE A 62 -1.52 -10.56 8.87
C PHE A 62 -0.07 -10.17 8.59
N SER A 63 0.43 -10.46 7.40
CA SER A 63 1.77 -10.02 6.97
C SER A 63 1.65 -9.17 5.71
N MET A 64 2.42 -8.09 5.63
CA MET A 64 2.44 -7.17 4.50
C MET A 64 3.86 -6.94 4.02
N GLY A 65 4.05 -6.75 2.72
CA GLY A 65 5.34 -6.36 2.15
C GLY A 65 5.86 -5.10 2.84
N LYS A 66 7.12 -5.11 3.27
CA LYS A 66 7.77 -3.96 3.91
C LYS A 66 7.79 -2.72 3.01
N TYR A 67 7.84 -2.95 1.73
CA TYR A 67 7.84 -1.97 0.65
C TYR A 67 6.82 -2.37 -0.41
N PRO A 68 6.39 -1.46 -1.27
CA PRO A 68 5.78 -1.83 -2.53
C PRO A 68 6.66 -2.84 -3.30
N ILE A 69 6.04 -3.77 -4.01
CA ILE A 69 6.79 -4.80 -4.76
C ILE A 69 7.73 -4.14 -5.76
N THR A 70 9.02 -4.46 -5.68
CA THR A 70 10.03 -3.91 -6.59
C THR A 70 10.01 -4.60 -7.97
N GLN A 71 10.56 -3.93 -8.98
CA GLN A 71 10.68 -4.49 -10.33
C GLN A 71 11.52 -5.78 -10.35
N ALA A 72 12.56 -5.88 -9.51
CA ALA A 72 13.34 -7.11 -9.38
C ALA A 72 12.52 -8.26 -8.80
N GLN A 73 11.72 -8.01 -7.75
CA GLN A 73 10.83 -9.00 -7.15
C GLN A 73 9.72 -9.42 -8.13
N TRP A 74 9.13 -8.45 -8.84
CA TRP A 74 8.15 -8.72 -9.88
C TRP A 74 8.72 -9.64 -10.97
N GLN A 75 9.87 -9.29 -11.49
CA GLN A 75 10.54 -10.07 -12.54
C GLN A 75 10.85 -11.50 -12.09
N ALA A 76 11.33 -11.68 -10.86
CA ALA A 76 11.61 -13.01 -10.29
C ALA A 76 10.33 -13.87 -10.25
N VAL A 77 9.21 -13.33 -9.77
CA VAL A 77 7.93 -14.05 -9.68
C VAL A 77 7.30 -14.24 -11.07
N ALA A 78 7.44 -13.28 -11.98
CA ALA A 78 6.93 -13.40 -13.35
C ALA A 78 7.58 -14.53 -14.15
N GLN A 79 8.76 -14.98 -13.75
CA GLN A 79 9.45 -16.14 -14.34
C GLN A 79 9.01 -17.50 -13.76
N LEU A 80 8.27 -17.50 -12.65
CA LEU A 80 7.71 -18.72 -12.07
C LEU A 80 6.61 -19.30 -12.96
N PRO A 81 6.28 -20.61 -12.83
CA PRO A 81 5.21 -21.23 -13.59
C PRO A 81 3.90 -20.44 -13.51
N GLN A 82 3.31 -20.21 -14.68
CA GLN A 82 2.00 -19.56 -14.80
C GLN A 82 0.92 -20.35 -14.09
N VAL A 83 -0.03 -19.66 -13.46
CA VAL A 83 -1.22 -20.25 -12.84
C VAL A 83 -2.45 -19.97 -13.69
N ASN A 84 -2.79 -18.72 -13.93
CA ASN A 84 -3.99 -18.32 -14.66
C ASN A 84 -3.67 -17.58 -15.96
N LYS A 85 -2.69 -16.67 -15.92
CA LYS A 85 -2.35 -15.82 -17.08
C LYS A 85 -0.85 -15.54 -17.17
N GLU A 86 -0.40 -15.15 -18.35
CA GLU A 86 0.96 -14.66 -18.55
C GLU A 86 1.16 -13.31 -17.87
N LEU A 87 2.34 -13.11 -17.27
CA LEU A 87 2.80 -11.84 -16.74
C LEU A 87 3.90 -11.26 -17.63
N LYS A 88 3.78 -9.98 -17.94
CA LYS A 88 4.88 -9.22 -18.54
C LYS A 88 5.99 -9.06 -17.51
N PRO A 89 7.23 -9.55 -17.76
CA PRO A 89 8.28 -9.51 -16.74
C PRO A 89 8.79 -8.10 -16.41
N ASP A 90 8.64 -7.15 -17.34
CA ASP A 90 9.13 -5.77 -17.22
C ASP A 90 8.07 -4.77 -17.70
N PRO A 91 6.95 -4.57 -16.94
CA PRO A 91 5.84 -3.73 -17.34
C PRO A 91 6.09 -2.23 -17.15
N SER A 92 6.93 -1.87 -16.16
CA SER A 92 7.09 -0.51 -15.65
C SER A 92 7.64 0.46 -16.69
N GLU A 93 7.27 1.73 -16.58
CA GLU A 93 7.85 2.82 -17.38
C GLU A 93 9.16 3.32 -16.76
N PHE A 94 9.15 3.61 -15.47
CA PHE A 94 10.32 4.15 -14.77
C PHE A 94 11.22 2.99 -14.31
N LYS A 95 12.26 2.70 -15.09
CA LYS A 95 13.12 1.52 -14.89
C LYS A 95 14.04 1.63 -13.68
N GLY A 96 14.19 0.52 -12.98
CA GLY A 96 15.11 0.36 -11.86
C GLY A 96 14.76 -0.83 -10.97
N ALA A 97 15.72 -1.72 -10.72
CA ALA A 97 15.51 -2.95 -9.97
C ALA A 97 14.87 -2.74 -8.60
N LYS A 98 15.21 -1.62 -7.93
CA LYS A 98 14.70 -1.22 -6.60
C LYS A 98 13.54 -0.23 -6.66
N ARG A 99 13.09 0.19 -7.84
CA ARG A 99 11.86 0.98 -7.97
C ARG A 99 10.65 0.06 -7.84
N PRO A 100 9.49 0.56 -7.38
CA PRO A 100 8.28 -0.23 -7.35
C PRO A 100 7.88 -0.64 -8.78
N VAL A 101 7.23 -1.79 -8.91
CA VAL A 101 6.58 -2.15 -10.16
C VAL A 101 5.34 -1.28 -10.34
N GLU A 102 5.14 -0.75 -11.55
CA GLU A 102 3.94 -0.01 -11.95
C GLU A 102 3.45 -0.45 -13.34
N ARG A 103 2.30 0.06 -13.80
CA ARG A 103 1.61 -0.36 -15.03
C ARG A 103 1.21 -1.84 -15.03
N VAL A 104 0.77 -2.32 -13.89
CA VAL A 104 0.19 -3.64 -13.70
C VAL A 104 -1.30 -3.52 -13.40
N SER A 105 -2.11 -4.39 -13.97
CA SER A 105 -3.53 -4.46 -13.66
C SER A 105 -3.77 -5.26 -12.38
N TRP A 106 -4.96 -5.11 -11.79
CA TRP A 106 -5.39 -5.92 -10.65
C TRP A 106 -5.25 -7.43 -10.94
N HIS A 107 -5.62 -7.88 -12.13
CA HIS A 107 -5.49 -9.29 -12.54
C HIS A 107 -4.03 -9.75 -12.67
N ASP A 108 -3.10 -8.85 -13.02
CA ASP A 108 -1.67 -9.17 -13.03
C ASP A 108 -1.16 -9.39 -11.60
N VAL A 109 -1.61 -8.56 -10.66
CA VAL A 109 -1.22 -8.70 -9.24
C VAL A 109 -1.83 -9.96 -8.61
N VAL A 110 -3.06 -10.33 -8.95
CA VAL A 110 -3.66 -11.61 -8.52
C VAL A 110 -2.85 -12.80 -9.04
N GLU A 111 -2.43 -12.78 -10.30
CA GLU A 111 -1.55 -13.82 -10.86
C GLU A 111 -0.18 -13.85 -10.17
N PHE A 112 0.42 -12.67 -9.89
CA PHE A 112 1.65 -12.56 -9.12
C PHE A 112 1.52 -13.27 -7.76
N CYS A 113 0.46 -12.94 -7.01
CA CYS A 113 0.16 -13.58 -5.72
C CYS A 113 -0.03 -15.09 -5.84
N ALA A 114 -0.71 -15.57 -6.88
CA ALA A 114 -0.93 -16.99 -7.12
C ALA A 114 0.40 -17.74 -7.39
N ARG A 115 1.28 -17.19 -8.23
CA ARG A 115 2.61 -17.76 -8.48
C ARG A 115 3.47 -17.79 -7.23
N LEU A 116 3.50 -16.67 -6.49
CA LEU A 116 4.24 -16.56 -5.25
C LEU A 116 3.73 -17.57 -4.21
N SER A 117 2.41 -17.75 -4.10
CA SER A 117 1.79 -18.73 -3.20
C SER A 117 2.19 -20.17 -3.57
N ASN A 118 2.18 -20.50 -4.86
CA ASN A 118 2.59 -21.80 -5.34
C ASN A 118 4.09 -22.08 -5.10
N TYR A 119 4.92 -21.05 -5.23
CA TYR A 119 6.36 -21.18 -5.03
C TYR A 119 6.71 -21.36 -3.54
N THR A 120 6.18 -20.48 -2.68
CA THR A 120 6.54 -20.43 -1.25
C THR A 120 5.73 -21.41 -0.38
N LYS A 121 4.62 -21.96 -0.89
CA LYS A 121 3.62 -22.76 -0.16
C LYS A 121 2.95 -21.98 0.98
N ARG A 122 2.89 -20.66 0.86
CA ARG A 122 2.19 -19.74 1.78
C ARG A 122 1.10 -18.99 1.01
N PRO A 123 -0.04 -18.63 1.64
CA PRO A 123 -1.12 -17.93 0.97
C PRO A 123 -0.75 -16.43 0.80
N TYR A 124 -0.41 -16.01 -0.41
CA TYR A 124 -0.24 -14.61 -0.78
C TYR A 124 -1.47 -14.09 -1.49
N ARG A 125 -1.89 -12.90 -1.16
CA ARG A 125 -3.02 -12.19 -1.76
C ARG A 125 -2.83 -10.68 -1.68
N LEU A 126 -3.65 -9.91 -2.36
CA LEU A 126 -3.81 -8.49 -2.10
C LEU A 126 -4.33 -8.28 -0.66
N PRO A 127 -3.99 -7.17 0.01
CA PRO A 127 -4.67 -6.77 1.24
C PRO A 127 -6.12 -6.39 0.93
N SER A 128 -7.02 -6.54 1.90
CA SER A 128 -8.28 -5.80 1.82
C SER A 128 -8.02 -4.30 2.01
N GLU A 129 -8.94 -3.45 1.56
CA GLU A 129 -8.85 -2.00 1.77
C GLU A 129 -8.70 -1.66 3.26
N ALA A 130 -9.47 -2.34 4.12
CA ALA A 130 -9.39 -2.17 5.56
C ALA A 130 -8.03 -2.61 6.15
N GLU A 131 -7.42 -3.68 5.64
CA GLU A 131 -6.06 -4.10 6.02
C GLU A 131 -5.03 -3.07 5.56
N TRP A 132 -5.19 -2.54 4.34
CA TRP A 132 -4.29 -1.53 3.81
C TRP A 132 -4.36 -0.23 4.62
N GLU A 133 -5.56 0.30 4.90
CA GLU A 133 -5.72 1.52 5.69
C GLU A 133 -5.20 1.35 7.12
N TYR A 134 -5.50 0.21 7.75
CA TYR A 134 -4.96 -0.12 9.08
C TYR A 134 -3.42 -0.15 9.08
N ALA A 135 -2.84 -0.79 8.08
CA ALA A 135 -1.38 -0.88 7.92
C ALA A 135 -0.76 0.50 7.64
N CYS A 136 -1.40 1.32 6.81
CA CYS A 136 -0.97 2.67 6.48
C CYS A 136 -0.99 3.59 7.70
N ARG A 137 -2.09 3.63 8.43
CA ARG A 137 -2.24 4.45 9.65
C ARG A 137 -1.33 3.99 10.78
N ALA A 138 -1.12 2.70 10.94
CA ALA A 138 -0.28 2.12 11.99
C ALA A 138 -0.55 2.71 13.38
N GLY A 139 -1.84 2.89 13.72
CA GLY A 139 -2.32 3.42 15.00
C GLY A 139 -2.49 4.94 15.07
N THR A 140 -2.18 5.69 14.01
CA THR A 140 -2.48 7.14 13.96
C THR A 140 -3.91 7.41 13.50
N THR A 141 -4.41 8.59 13.86
CA THR A 141 -5.72 9.12 13.44
C THR A 141 -5.57 10.38 12.58
N THR A 142 -4.34 10.76 12.28
CA THR A 142 -4.02 11.89 11.41
C THR A 142 -4.12 11.49 9.93
N PRO A 143 -4.27 12.44 8.98
CA PRO A 143 -4.31 12.14 7.55
C PRO A 143 -3.11 11.34 7.03
N PHE A 144 -1.94 11.56 7.62
CA PHE A 144 -0.71 10.82 7.32
C PHE A 144 -0.14 10.18 8.58
N HIS A 145 0.53 9.03 8.46
CA HIS A 145 1.12 8.36 9.63
C HIS A 145 2.20 9.20 10.35
N PHE A 146 2.72 10.22 9.70
CA PHE A 146 3.68 11.16 10.28
C PHE A 146 3.06 12.51 10.69
N GLY A 147 1.73 12.68 10.64
CA GLY A 147 1.02 13.84 11.18
C GLY A 147 0.00 14.48 10.27
N GLN A 148 -0.23 15.78 10.49
CA GLN A 148 -1.32 16.55 9.86
C GLN A 148 -0.99 17.03 8.43
N THR A 149 0.24 16.90 7.97
CA THR A 149 0.67 17.38 6.66
C THR A 149 1.76 16.48 6.08
N ILE A 150 2.02 16.63 4.80
CA ILE A 150 3.02 15.88 4.05
C ILE A 150 4.04 16.81 3.41
N THR A 151 5.29 16.35 3.29
CA THR A 151 6.34 17.05 2.55
C THR A 151 7.08 16.08 1.63
N THR A 152 7.68 16.61 0.57
CA THR A 152 8.45 15.80 -0.40
C THR A 152 9.77 15.27 0.14
N ASP A 153 10.13 15.60 1.38
CA ASP A 153 11.25 15.01 2.12
C ASP A 153 10.86 13.70 2.82
N LEU A 154 9.55 13.41 2.91
CA LEU A 154 9.00 12.22 3.59
C LEU A 154 8.37 11.23 2.62
N ALA A 155 7.91 11.71 1.44
CA ALA A 155 7.21 10.87 0.47
C ALA A 155 7.38 11.41 -0.97
N ASN A 156 7.15 10.55 -1.95
CA ASN A 156 7.14 10.90 -3.37
C ASN A 156 5.71 11.16 -3.85
N TYR A 157 5.35 12.41 -4.03
CA TYR A 157 4.06 12.85 -4.55
C TYR A 157 4.23 14.13 -5.37
N ASN A 158 3.14 14.66 -5.94
CA ASN A 158 3.19 15.93 -6.66
C ASN A 158 3.30 17.10 -5.67
N GLY A 159 4.52 17.46 -5.30
CA GLY A 159 4.82 18.53 -4.35
C GLY A 159 4.44 19.94 -4.79
N LYS A 160 3.87 20.14 -5.99
CA LYS A 160 3.27 21.43 -6.41
C LYS A 160 1.99 21.73 -5.63
N TYR A 161 1.32 20.69 -5.08
CA TYR A 161 0.14 20.80 -4.23
C TYR A 161 0.54 20.61 -2.77
N THR A 162 -0.15 21.35 -1.90
CA THR A 162 0.04 21.28 -0.45
C THR A 162 -1.18 20.64 0.19
N TYR A 163 -1.02 20.05 1.35
CA TYR A 163 -2.10 19.58 2.20
C TYR A 163 -2.06 20.33 3.53
N GLY A 164 -3.18 20.92 3.93
CA GLY A 164 -3.26 21.73 5.13
C GLY A 164 -2.25 22.89 5.14
N ASN A 165 -1.51 22.98 6.21
CA ASN A 165 -0.43 23.98 6.36
C ASN A 165 0.92 23.53 5.78
N GLY A 166 0.91 22.51 4.91
CA GLY A 166 2.11 21.99 4.27
C GLY A 166 2.77 22.99 3.35
N VAL A 167 4.03 22.72 3.01
CA VAL A 167 4.81 23.55 2.08
C VAL A 167 4.92 22.87 0.72
N LYS A 168 4.98 23.67 -0.35
CA LYS A 168 5.28 23.15 -1.68
C LYS A 168 6.68 22.55 -1.71
N GLY A 169 6.81 21.48 -2.45
CA GLY A 169 8.05 20.73 -2.59
C GLY A 169 8.32 20.30 -4.04
N VAL A 170 9.17 19.30 -4.20
CA VAL A 170 9.59 18.78 -5.49
C VAL A 170 8.49 17.93 -6.11
N TYR A 171 8.22 18.09 -7.41
CA TYR A 171 7.47 17.14 -8.21
C TYR A 171 8.47 16.38 -9.09
N ARG A 172 8.69 15.10 -8.76
CA ARG A 172 9.72 14.26 -9.40
C ARG A 172 9.32 13.73 -10.76
N GLU A 173 8.03 13.62 -11.02
CA GLU A 173 7.44 13.09 -12.26
C GLU A 173 7.86 11.64 -12.60
N GLU A 174 8.41 10.95 -11.62
CA GLU A 174 8.82 9.55 -11.71
C GLU A 174 8.73 8.87 -10.33
N THR A 175 8.72 7.54 -10.30
CA THR A 175 8.84 6.79 -9.03
C THR A 175 10.24 6.97 -8.43
N THR A 176 10.38 6.70 -7.13
CA THR A 176 11.68 6.60 -6.46
C THR A 176 11.97 5.15 -6.09
N GLU A 177 13.22 4.81 -5.78
CA GLU A 177 13.52 3.52 -5.16
C GLU A 177 12.75 3.37 -3.85
N VAL A 178 12.23 2.18 -3.58
CA VAL A 178 11.47 1.92 -2.37
C VAL A 178 12.29 2.21 -1.11
N GLY A 179 11.64 2.79 -0.09
CA GLY A 179 12.29 3.14 1.18
C GLY A 179 13.34 4.25 1.10
N SER A 180 13.49 4.95 -0.03
CA SER A 180 14.53 5.98 -0.23
C SER A 180 14.43 7.15 0.75
N PHE A 181 13.25 7.44 1.27
CA PHE A 181 13.03 8.48 2.29
C PHE A 181 13.41 8.04 3.71
N GLN A 182 13.65 6.75 3.93
CA GLN A 182 13.98 6.16 5.23
C GLN A 182 12.95 6.51 6.33
N VAL A 183 11.68 6.59 5.96
CA VAL A 183 10.55 6.88 6.84
C VAL A 183 9.61 5.68 6.82
N ALA A 184 9.67 4.88 7.88
CA ALA A 184 8.71 3.82 8.11
C ALA A 184 7.60 4.31 9.05
N ASN A 185 6.41 3.75 8.92
CA ASN A 185 5.37 3.93 9.91
C ASN A 185 5.64 3.06 11.16
N GLU A 186 4.75 3.10 12.15
CA GLU A 186 4.91 2.40 13.43
C GLU A 186 4.93 0.86 13.30
N PHE A 187 4.45 0.31 12.19
CA PHE A 187 4.55 -1.12 11.89
C PHE A 187 5.82 -1.49 11.11
N GLY A 188 6.60 -0.51 10.65
CA GLY A 188 7.81 -0.73 9.88
C GLY A 188 7.59 -0.82 8.37
N LEU A 189 6.46 -0.32 7.87
CA LEU A 189 6.13 -0.23 6.45
C LEU A 189 6.59 1.10 5.87
N TYR A 190 7.05 1.09 4.63
CA TYR A 190 7.57 2.25 3.91
C TYR A 190 6.67 2.59 2.72
N ASP A 191 6.76 3.83 2.27
CA ASP A 191 6.12 4.37 1.07
C ASP A 191 4.58 4.27 1.06
N MET A 192 3.95 4.17 2.24
CA MET A 192 2.49 4.07 2.39
C MET A 192 1.73 5.35 1.96
N HIS A 193 2.42 6.47 1.71
CA HIS A 193 1.82 7.73 1.27
C HIS A 193 2.51 8.23 -0.01
N GLY A 194 2.25 7.56 -1.13
CA GLY A 194 2.74 7.99 -2.44
C GLY A 194 3.67 6.98 -3.10
N ASN A 195 4.49 7.43 -4.02
CA ASN A 195 5.34 6.67 -4.93
C ASN A 195 4.53 5.95 -6.02
N VAL A 196 3.62 5.04 -5.66
CA VAL A 196 2.67 4.37 -6.55
C VAL A 196 1.30 4.25 -5.89
N TRP A 197 0.27 4.06 -6.69
CA TRP A 197 -1.02 3.57 -6.23
C TRP A 197 -0.94 2.06 -5.98
N GLU A 198 -1.68 1.56 -4.99
CA GLU A 198 -1.60 0.17 -4.57
C GLU A 198 -2.96 -0.51 -4.62
N TRP A 199 -3.06 -1.60 -5.39
CA TRP A 199 -4.27 -2.39 -5.52
C TRP A 199 -4.68 -3.06 -4.21
N CYS A 200 -5.97 -2.96 -3.86
CA CYS A 200 -6.61 -3.77 -2.83
C CYS A 200 -7.45 -4.91 -3.42
N GLU A 201 -7.87 -5.86 -2.59
CA GLU A 201 -8.67 -7.02 -3.04
C GLU A 201 -10.13 -6.64 -3.31
N ASP A 202 -10.58 -5.53 -2.72
CA ASP A 202 -11.98 -5.09 -2.66
C ASP A 202 -12.49 -4.58 -4.01
N ASP A 203 -13.79 -4.70 -4.22
CA ASP A 203 -14.49 -3.99 -5.26
C ASP A 203 -14.76 -2.54 -4.81
N TRP A 204 -14.80 -1.62 -5.77
CA TRP A 204 -15.14 -0.23 -5.50
C TRP A 204 -16.61 -0.07 -5.10
N HIS A 205 -16.85 0.72 -4.04
CA HIS A 205 -18.17 1.13 -3.57
C HIS A 205 -18.25 2.65 -3.45
N ASN A 206 -19.44 3.22 -3.66
CA ASN A 206 -19.63 4.67 -3.63
C ASN A 206 -19.65 5.28 -2.22
N ASN A 207 -19.65 4.46 -1.18
CA ASN A 207 -19.57 4.85 0.24
C ASN A 207 -19.33 3.60 1.09
N TYR A 208 -19.16 3.78 2.40
CA TYR A 208 -18.95 2.68 3.36
C TYR A 208 -20.24 2.23 4.07
N GLU A 209 -21.43 2.55 3.56
CA GLU A 209 -22.67 1.99 4.11
C GLU A 209 -22.70 0.47 3.90
N ASN A 210 -22.86 -0.27 5.00
CA ASN A 210 -22.80 -1.74 5.05
C ASN A 210 -21.43 -2.36 4.74
N ALA A 211 -20.35 -1.60 4.77
CA ALA A 211 -19.01 -2.14 4.64
C ALA A 211 -18.72 -3.19 5.75
N PRO A 212 -17.90 -4.22 5.50
CA PRO A 212 -17.52 -5.20 6.50
C PRO A 212 -16.88 -4.53 7.73
N ALA A 213 -17.25 -5.00 8.93
CA ALA A 213 -16.66 -4.54 10.19
C ALA A 213 -15.43 -5.37 10.62
N ASP A 214 -14.90 -6.17 9.71
CA ASP A 214 -13.71 -7.01 9.89
C ASP A 214 -12.75 -6.88 8.70
N SER A 215 -11.64 -7.63 8.71
CA SER A 215 -10.62 -7.60 7.66
C SER A 215 -10.99 -8.39 6.38
N SER A 216 -12.25 -8.78 6.20
CA SER A 216 -12.67 -9.43 4.96
C SER A 216 -12.75 -8.42 3.81
N ARG A 217 -12.42 -8.88 2.61
CA ARG A 217 -12.62 -8.09 1.40
C ARG A 217 -14.09 -7.79 1.17
N TRP A 218 -14.40 -6.61 0.68
CA TRP A 218 -15.75 -6.22 0.32
C TRP A 218 -16.01 -6.44 -1.18
N ILE A 219 -16.91 -7.38 -1.46
CA ILE A 219 -17.27 -7.76 -2.84
C ILE A 219 -18.61 -7.12 -3.16
N SER A 220 -18.72 -6.52 -4.34
CA SER A 220 -19.98 -5.97 -4.84
C SER A 220 -20.92 -7.08 -5.28
N ASP A 221 -22.18 -6.94 -4.89
CA ASP A 221 -23.28 -7.79 -5.40
C ASP A 221 -23.74 -7.39 -6.82
N GLU A 222 -23.23 -6.29 -7.37
CA GLU A 222 -23.56 -5.82 -8.71
C GLU A 222 -22.84 -6.65 -9.78
N PRO A 223 -23.58 -7.33 -10.70
CA PRO A 223 -23.00 -8.31 -11.64
C PRO A 223 -21.96 -7.74 -12.62
N ASN A 224 -21.92 -6.43 -12.79
CA ASN A 224 -21.03 -5.73 -13.73
C ASN A 224 -20.05 -4.76 -13.05
N ASN A 225 -19.95 -4.79 -11.72
CA ASN A 225 -18.95 -3.97 -11.03
C ASN A 225 -17.58 -4.64 -11.18
N ASN A 226 -16.76 -4.14 -12.11
CA ASN A 226 -15.39 -4.57 -12.33
C ASN A 226 -14.38 -3.54 -11.78
N ALA A 227 -14.84 -2.49 -11.11
CA ALA A 227 -13.97 -1.50 -10.50
C ALA A 227 -13.37 -2.06 -9.20
N LYS A 228 -12.08 -1.87 -9.03
CA LYS A 228 -11.33 -2.31 -7.85
C LYS A 228 -10.79 -1.12 -7.09
N VAL A 229 -10.62 -1.28 -5.79
CA VAL A 229 -9.98 -0.27 -4.94
C VAL A 229 -8.49 -0.18 -5.25
N LEU A 230 -8.00 1.06 -5.33
CA LEU A 230 -6.62 1.39 -5.67
C LEU A 230 -6.08 2.45 -4.70
#